data_9dd3342bb66c4223299f8554e5626da2
#
_entry.id   9dd3342bb66c4223299f8554e5626da2
#
_cell.length_a   1.000
_cell.length_b   1.000
_cell.length_c   1.000
_cell.angle_alpha   90.00
_cell.angle_beta   90.00
_cell.angle_gamma   90.00
#
_symmetry.space_group_name_H-M   'P 1'
#
loop_
_entity.id
_entity.type
_entity.pdbx_description
1 polymer ?
#
loop_
_entity_poly.entity_id
_entity_poly.type
_entity_poly.pdbx_seq_one_letter_code
_entity_poly.pdbx_strand_id
1 'polypeptide(L)'
;YFKEVFLLKVLICDDDKCIVDEIKNNLNTFSEKHRIVFDIDLFYNGVELLNSNISYDMAFIDIEMPLVNGLTLSAQLKKVNSNIIIFIITSHDAYLDDAMDLDVFRYLSKPIDNNRFFRALNTAINYYHSNTQIITLEYYDECYSVFTSDIVFITIEERKAAIITRQKKFYTNKKLSYWKEKLKDYDYFAQPHYSYLVN
;
A
#
# COMPACT_ATOMS: atom_id res chain seq x y z
N TYR A 1 16.57 -7.56 -20.21
CA TYR A 1 16.03 -6.89 -19.01
C TYR A 1 14.52 -7.09 -19.01
N PHE A 2 14.00 -8.07 -18.25
CA PHE A 2 12.58 -8.16 -17.94
C PHE A 2 12.27 -7.00 -17.00
N LYS A 3 11.58 -5.94 -17.47
CA LYS A 3 11.01 -4.93 -16.61
C LYS A 3 9.80 -5.57 -15.93
N GLU A 4 9.84 -5.68 -14.61
CA GLU A 4 8.73 -6.16 -13.81
C GLU A 4 7.47 -5.34 -14.13
N VAL A 5 6.39 -6.03 -14.46
CA VAL A 5 5.06 -5.44 -14.57
C VAL A 5 4.46 -5.52 -13.17
N PHE A 6 4.16 -4.37 -12.57
CA PHE A 6 3.56 -4.33 -11.24
C PHE A 6 2.06 -4.59 -11.35
N LEU A 7 1.60 -5.65 -10.68
CA LEU A 7 0.19 -5.98 -10.52
C LEU A 7 -0.27 -5.46 -9.16
N LEU A 8 -1.28 -4.59 -9.16
CA LEU A 8 -1.89 -4.02 -7.97
C LEU A 8 -3.34 -4.49 -7.88
N LYS A 9 -3.72 -5.07 -6.74
CA LYS A 9 -5.10 -5.46 -6.49
C LYS A 9 -5.89 -4.27 -5.94
N VAL A 10 -6.87 -3.83 -6.70
CA VAL A 10 -7.61 -2.58 -6.45
C VAL A 10 -9.08 -2.86 -6.19
N LEU A 11 -9.62 -2.23 -5.16
CA LEU A 11 -11.04 -2.22 -4.83
C LEU A 11 -11.67 -0.89 -5.23
N ILE A 12 -12.83 -0.92 -5.88
CA ILE A 12 -13.71 0.24 -6.06
C ILE A 12 -15.06 -0.09 -5.43
N CYS A 13 -15.50 0.74 -4.48
CA CYS A 13 -16.76 0.56 -3.76
C CYS A 13 -17.55 1.86 -3.70
N ASP A 14 -18.63 1.94 -4.46
CA ASP A 14 -19.51 3.11 -4.58
C ASP A 14 -20.88 2.62 -5.09
N ASP A 15 -21.98 3.10 -4.56
CA ASP A 15 -23.34 2.71 -5.00
C ASP A 15 -23.75 3.37 -6.32
N ASP A 16 -23.06 4.45 -6.72
CA ASP A 16 -23.23 5.07 -8.04
C ASP A 16 -22.34 4.40 -9.08
N LYS A 17 -22.98 3.64 -9.97
CA LYS A 17 -22.30 2.95 -11.09
C LYS A 17 -21.53 3.88 -12.01
N CYS A 18 -22.01 5.13 -12.20
CA CYS A 18 -21.32 6.10 -13.04
C CYS A 18 -19.95 6.48 -12.44
N ILE A 19 -19.88 6.64 -11.13
CA ILE A 19 -18.63 6.91 -10.42
C ILE A 19 -17.69 5.70 -10.47
N VAL A 20 -18.20 4.48 -10.26
CA VAL A 20 -17.43 3.25 -10.37
C VAL A 20 -16.78 3.14 -11.75
N ASP A 21 -17.58 3.36 -12.83
CA ASP A 21 -17.08 3.32 -14.20
C ASP A 21 -16.08 4.43 -14.50
N GLU A 22 -16.28 5.64 -13.98
CA GLU A 22 -15.35 6.76 -14.11
C GLU A 22 -13.99 6.43 -13.48
N ILE A 23 -13.98 5.95 -12.23
CA ILE A 23 -12.74 5.55 -11.53
C ILE A 23 -12.03 4.44 -12.30
N LYS A 24 -12.76 3.40 -12.72
CA LYS A 24 -12.22 2.29 -13.50
C LYS A 24 -11.57 2.77 -14.80
N ASN A 25 -12.25 3.67 -15.55
CA ASN A 25 -11.72 4.23 -16.80
C ASN A 25 -10.45 5.08 -16.56
N ASN A 26 -10.42 5.84 -15.47
CA ASN A 26 -9.24 6.59 -15.07
C ASN A 26 -8.06 5.67 -14.72
N LEU A 27 -8.29 4.58 -13.98
CA LEU A 27 -7.27 3.58 -13.68
C LEU A 27 -6.74 2.91 -14.95
N ASN A 28 -7.62 2.52 -15.89
CA ASN A 28 -7.22 1.93 -17.17
C ASN A 28 -6.37 2.91 -18.00
N THR A 29 -6.78 4.19 -18.06
CA THR A 29 -6.02 5.24 -18.74
C THR A 29 -4.63 5.44 -18.12
N PHE A 30 -4.53 5.35 -16.80
CA PHE A 30 -3.26 5.43 -16.10
C PHE A 30 -2.39 4.20 -16.38
N SER A 31 -2.97 3.01 -16.34
CA SER A 31 -2.34 1.72 -16.65
C SER A 31 -1.61 1.74 -18.00
N GLU A 32 -2.30 2.20 -19.04
CA GLU A 32 -1.75 2.30 -20.41
C GLU A 32 -0.50 3.19 -20.49
N LYS A 33 -0.47 4.28 -19.70
CA LYS A 33 0.63 5.26 -19.71
C LYS A 33 1.83 4.84 -18.86
N HIS A 34 1.59 4.10 -17.77
CA HIS A 34 2.59 3.86 -16.71
C HIS A 34 3.05 2.41 -16.59
N ARG A 35 2.56 1.49 -17.46
CA ARG A 35 2.89 0.05 -17.45
C ARG A 35 2.62 -0.64 -16.10
N ILE A 36 1.56 -0.20 -15.44
CA ILE A 36 1.05 -0.79 -14.20
C ILE A 36 -0.20 -1.57 -14.58
N VAL A 37 -0.40 -2.74 -14.02
CA VAL A 37 -1.62 -3.54 -14.20
C VAL A 37 -2.43 -3.45 -12.91
N PHE A 38 -3.68 -3.04 -13.02
CA PHE A 38 -4.65 -3.06 -11.94
C PHE A 38 -5.58 -4.27 -12.08
N ASP A 39 -5.62 -5.12 -11.07
CA ASP A 39 -6.64 -6.18 -10.90
C ASP A 39 -7.79 -5.56 -10.10
N ILE A 40 -8.89 -5.23 -10.78
CA ILE A 40 -9.94 -4.36 -10.23
C ILE A 40 -11.17 -5.15 -9.87
N ASP A 41 -11.50 -5.19 -8.58
CA ASP A 41 -12.76 -5.69 -8.05
C ASP A 41 -13.75 -4.52 -7.84
N LEU A 42 -14.99 -4.68 -8.30
CA LEU A 42 -16.04 -3.65 -8.23
C LEU A 42 -17.14 -4.07 -7.27
N PHE A 43 -17.51 -3.17 -6.37
CA PHE A 43 -18.59 -3.35 -5.41
C PHE A 43 -19.53 -2.15 -5.41
N TYR A 44 -20.83 -2.42 -5.34
CA TYR A 44 -21.88 -1.38 -5.32
C TYR A 44 -22.52 -1.25 -3.93
N ASN A 45 -21.98 -1.96 -2.96
CA ASN A 45 -22.28 -1.85 -1.54
C ASN A 45 -21.14 -2.43 -0.71
N GLY A 46 -21.00 -1.97 0.53
CA GLY A 46 -19.92 -2.41 1.42
C GLY A 46 -20.16 -3.74 2.14
N VAL A 47 -21.38 -4.33 2.06
CA VAL A 47 -21.76 -5.49 2.89
C VAL A 47 -20.95 -6.73 2.53
N GLU A 48 -20.72 -6.97 1.25
CA GLU A 48 -19.97 -8.13 0.76
C GLU A 48 -18.51 -8.10 1.23
N LEU A 49 -17.98 -6.90 1.44
CA LEU A 49 -16.59 -6.69 1.85
C LEU A 49 -16.35 -6.86 3.35
N LEU A 50 -17.37 -6.61 4.18
CA LEU A 50 -17.23 -6.72 5.65
C LEU A 50 -16.84 -8.14 6.11
N ASN A 51 -17.22 -9.16 5.35
CA ASN A 51 -16.95 -10.56 5.64
C ASN A 51 -15.82 -11.15 4.76
N SER A 52 -15.23 -10.35 3.89
CA SER A 52 -14.15 -10.80 3.02
C SER A 52 -12.79 -10.64 3.73
N ASN A 53 -11.96 -11.67 3.63
CA ASN A 53 -10.55 -11.61 4.06
C ASN A 53 -9.62 -11.32 2.87
N ILE A 54 -10.16 -10.71 1.81
CA ILE A 54 -9.38 -10.38 0.63
C ILE A 54 -8.50 -9.17 0.95
N SER A 55 -7.21 -9.30 0.72
CA SER A 55 -6.25 -8.20 0.86
C SER A 55 -6.19 -7.42 -0.45
N TYR A 56 -6.35 -6.11 -0.36
CA TYR A 56 -6.18 -5.16 -1.46
C TYR A 56 -4.97 -4.27 -1.20
N ASP A 57 -4.33 -3.81 -2.28
CA ASP A 57 -3.22 -2.86 -2.23
C ASP A 57 -3.74 -1.42 -2.21
N MET A 58 -4.86 -1.18 -2.90
CA MET A 58 -5.48 0.13 -3.02
C MET A 58 -7.01 0.02 -3.00
N ALA A 59 -7.68 1.00 -2.43
CA ALA A 59 -9.13 1.09 -2.39
C ALA A 59 -9.62 2.49 -2.70
N PHE A 60 -10.70 2.59 -3.49
CA PHE A 60 -11.47 3.79 -3.76
C PHE A 60 -12.85 3.59 -3.18
N ILE A 61 -13.24 4.39 -2.18
CA ILE A 61 -14.43 4.12 -1.36
C ILE A 61 -15.26 5.39 -1.24
N ASP A 62 -16.56 5.31 -1.53
CA ASP A 62 -17.50 6.33 -1.11
C ASP A 62 -17.85 6.18 0.38
N ILE A 63 -18.09 7.29 1.06
CA ILE A 63 -18.50 7.30 2.46
C ILE A 63 -19.98 6.93 2.60
N GLU A 64 -20.85 7.60 1.84
CA GLU A 64 -22.29 7.48 1.97
C GLU A 64 -22.86 6.40 1.04
N MET A 65 -22.76 5.18 1.48
CA MET A 65 -23.37 4.05 0.79
C MET A 65 -24.48 3.43 1.64
N PRO A 66 -25.51 2.82 1.01
CA PRO A 66 -26.53 2.07 1.73
C PRO A 66 -25.91 0.95 2.58
N LEU A 67 -26.42 0.76 3.78
CA LEU A 67 -26.12 -0.32 4.72
C LEU A 67 -24.75 -0.25 5.41
N VAL A 68 -23.70 0.24 4.76
CA VAL A 68 -22.35 0.29 5.31
C VAL A 68 -21.71 1.63 4.97
N ASN A 69 -21.30 2.37 6.00
CA ASN A 69 -20.53 3.59 5.85
C ASN A 69 -19.08 3.27 5.39
N GLY A 70 -18.59 4.00 4.40
CA GLY A 70 -17.25 3.80 3.82
C GLY A 70 -16.10 3.96 4.80
N LEU A 71 -16.24 4.76 5.85
CA LEU A 71 -15.22 4.88 6.91
C LEU A 71 -15.11 3.58 7.72
N THR A 72 -16.26 2.96 8.05
CA THR A 72 -16.27 1.65 8.71
C THR A 72 -15.60 0.58 7.85
N LEU A 73 -15.91 0.59 6.55
CA LEU A 73 -15.27 -0.31 5.57
C LEU A 73 -13.78 -0.08 5.50
N SER A 74 -13.34 1.18 5.44
CA SER A 74 -11.92 1.57 5.42
C SER A 74 -11.16 1.05 6.64
N ALA A 75 -11.74 1.19 7.84
CA ALA A 75 -11.17 0.66 9.07
C ALA A 75 -11.05 -0.88 9.05
N GLN A 76 -12.01 -1.57 8.45
CA GLN A 76 -11.97 -3.03 8.33
C GLN A 76 -10.89 -3.48 7.32
N LEU A 77 -10.79 -2.82 6.17
CA LEU A 77 -9.76 -3.11 5.18
C LEU A 77 -8.35 -2.91 5.76
N LYS A 78 -8.13 -1.86 6.56
CA LYS A 78 -6.86 -1.62 7.25
C LYS A 78 -6.50 -2.69 8.29
N LYS A 79 -7.47 -3.36 8.91
CA LYS A 79 -7.21 -4.52 9.78
C LYS A 79 -6.70 -5.74 9.00
N VAL A 80 -7.16 -5.92 7.76
CA VAL A 80 -6.71 -7.01 6.88
C VAL A 80 -5.34 -6.69 6.29
N ASN A 81 -5.14 -5.44 5.81
CA ASN A 81 -3.88 -4.97 5.28
C ASN A 81 -3.60 -3.55 5.80
N SER A 82 -2.70 -3.40 6.76
CA SER A 82 -2.34 -2.09 7.35
C SER A 82 -1.69 -1.14 6.34
N ASN A 83 -1.12 -1.66 5.25
CA ASN A 83 -0.43 -0.89 4.21
C ASN A 83 -1.34 -0.52 3.03
N ILE A 84 -2.64 -0.85 3.09
CA ILE A 84 -3.59 -0.50 2.03
C ILE A 84 -3.65 1.01 1.83
N ILE A 85 -3.61 1.45 0.57
CA ILE A 85 -3.75 2.85 0.20
C ILE A 85 -5.24 3.14 -0.04
N ILE A 86 -5.85 3.96 0.81
CA ILE A 86 -7.27 4.25 0.74
C ILE A 86 -7.51 5.66 0.20
N PHE A 87 -8.28 5.74 -0.87
CA PHE A 87 -8.86 6.97 -1.40
C PHE A 87 -10.34 7.03 -0.97
N ILE A 88 -10.72 8.10 -0.32
CA ILE A 88 -12.13 8.43 -0.09
C ILE A 88 -12.60 9.32 -1.22
N ILE A 89 -13.71 8.97 -1.87
CA ILE A 89 -14.32 9.75 -2.95
C ILE A 89 -15.79 10.00 -2.60
N THR A 90 -16.14 11.23 -2.23
CA THR A 90 -17.48 11.53 -1.73
C THR A 90 -17.92 12.96 -2.08
N SER A 91 -19.23 13.22 -2.00
CA SER A 91 -19.81 14.56 -2.17
C SER A 91 -19.84 15.37 -0.86
N HIS A 92 -19.48 14.76 0.28
CA HIS A 92 -19.68 15.32 1.61
C HIS A 92 -18.37 15.65 2.32
N ASP A 93 -18.07 16.93 2.45
CA ASP A 93 -16.85 17.40 3.13
C ASP A 93 -16.89 17.29 4.65
N ALA A 94 -18.07 17.01 5.23
CA ALA A 94 -18.26 16.88 6.68
C ALA A 94 -17.48 15.73 7.32
N TYR A 95 -17.08 14.73 6.54
CA TYR A 95 -16.36 13.54 7.02
C TYR A 95 -14.83 13.65 6.89
N LEU A 96 -14.32 14.83 6.55
CA LEU A 96 -12.88 15.00 6.32
C LEU A 96 -12.04 14.68 7.56
N ASP A 97 -12.47 15.16 8.73
CA ASP A 97 -11.77 14.93 9.99
C ASP A 97 -11.78 13.44 10.37
N ASP A 98 -12.93 12.77 10.26
CA ASP A 98 -13.07 11.33 10.55
C ASP A 98 -12.21 10.49 9.57
N ALA A 99 -12.12 10.90 8.31
CA ALA A 99 -11.28 10.23 7.32
C ALA A 99 -9.78 10.40 7.63
N MET A 100 -9.37 11.57 8.14
CA MET A 100 -8.00 11.83 8.56
C MET A 100 -7.60 10.99 9.77
N ASP A 101 -8.50 10.78 10.73
CA ASP A 101 -8.27 9.92 11.89
C ASP A 101 -8.04 8.45 11.50
N LEU A 102 -8.57 8.02 10.37
CA LEU A 102 -8.35 6.69 9.80
C LEU A 102 -7.08 6.58 8.95
N ASP A 103 -6.25 7.63 8.89
CA ASP A 103 -5.03 7.65 8.08
C ASP A 103 -5.30 7.24 6.62
N VAL A 104 -6.35 7.81 6.01
CA VAL A 104 -6.60 7.62 4.57
C VAL A 104 -5.59 8.39 3.74
N PHE A 105 -5.21 7.81 2.61
CA PHE A 105 -4.16 8.40 1.77
C PHE A 105 -4.60 9.71 1.12
N ARG A 106 -5.84 9.76 0.61
CA ARG A 106 -6.43 10.96 -0.02
C ARG A 106 -7.94 11.00 0.12
N TYR A 107 -8.42 12.23 0.23
CA TYR A 107 -9.81 12.61 0.13
C TYR A 107 -10.03 13.36 -1.19
N LEU A 108 -10.97 12.92 -1.99
CA LEU A 108 -11.34 13.50 -3.28
C LEU A 108 -12.84 13.78 -3.27
N SER A 109 -13.23 15.02 -3.61
CA SER A 109 -14.64 15.39 -3.72
C SER A 109 -15.23 15.01 -5.08
N LYS A 110 -16.49 14.58 -5.08
CA LYS A 110 -17.30 14.45 -6.32
C LYS A 110 -17.80 15.84 -6.74
N PRO A 111 -17.81 16.19 -8.04
CA PRO A 111 -17.36 15.40 -9.18
C PRO A 111 -15.83 15.23 -9.21
N ILE A 112 -15.35 14.13 -9.77
CA ILE A 112 -13.93 13.80 -9.78
C ILE A 112 -13.18 14.74 -10.75
N ASP A 113 -12.26 15.55 -10.21
CA ASP A 113 -11.29 16.29 -11.02
C ASP A 113 -10.18 15.34 -11.49
N ASN A 114 -10.13 15.06 -12.79
CA ASN A 114 -9.19 14.11 -13.37
C ASN A 114 -7.72 14.50 -13.12
N ASN A 115 -7.38 15.79 -13.15
CA ASN A 115 -6.00 16.24 -12.89
C ASN A 115 -5.59 15.98 -11.44
N ARG A 116 -6.51 16.23 -10.51
CA ARG A 116 -6.31 15.94 -9.08
C ARG A 116 -6.23 14.44 -8.82
N PHE A 117 -7.11 13.65 -9.48
CA PHE A 117 -7.12 12.19 -9.41
C PHE A 117 -5.79 11.61 -9.89
N PHE A 118 -5.32 11.95 -11.08
CA PHE A 118 -4.07 11.42 -11.63
C PHE A 118 -2.84 11.83 -10.84
N ARG A 119 -2.79 13.06 -10.31
CA ARG A 119 -1.70 13.49 -9.41
C ARG A 119 -1.69 12.66 -8.12
N ALA A 120 -2.87 12.46 -7.51
CA ALA A 120 -3.01 11.68 -6.30
C ALA A 120 -2.64 10.20 -6.54
N LEU A 121 -3.09 9.63 -7.66
CA LEU A 121 -2.75 8.26 -8.05
C LEU A 121 -1.25 8.09 -8.28
N ASN A 122 -0.60 9.02 -8.98
CA ASN A 122 0.85 8.97 -9.18
C ASN A 122 1.62 9.03 -7.84
N THR A 123 1.17 9.87 -6.90
CA THR A 123 1.76 9.92 -5.56
C THR A 123 1.55 8.60 -4.80
N ALA A 124 0.36 8.00 -4.92
CA ALA A 124 0.04 6.71 -4.31
C ALA A 124 0.91 5.57 -4.84
N ILE A 125 1.11 5.53 -6.15
CA ILE A 125 1.97 4.52 -6.79
C ILE A 125 3.42 4.66 -6.33
N ASN A 126 3.96 5.89 -6.27
CA ASN A 126 5.31 6.12 -5.77
C ASN A 126 5.43 5.72 -4.28
N TYR A 127 4.42 6.04 -3.47
CA TYR A 127 4.35 5.61 -2.07
C TYR A 127 4.29 4.08 -1.95
N TYR A 128 3.46 3.40 -2.77
CA TYR A 128 3.37 1.95 -2.83
C TYR A 128 4.73 1.34 -3.17
N HIS A 129 5.38 1.82 -4.23
CA HIS A 129 6.71 1.34 -4.62
C HIS A 129 7.75 1.53 -3.53
N SER A 130 7.71 2.64 -2.81
CA SER A 130 8.65 2.89 -1.70
C SER A 130 8.42 1.96 -0.51
N ASN A 131 7.15 1.59 -0.25
CA ASN A 131 6.77 0.87 0.97
C ASN A 131 6.54 -0.64 0.78
N THR A 132 6.40 -1.13 -0.45
CA THR A 132 6.07 -2.54 -0.72
C THR A 132 7.21 -3.33 -1.35
N GLN A 133 8.41 -2.77 -1.40
CA GLN A 133 9.54 -3.54 -1.88
C GLN A 133 9.84 -4.72 -0.96
N ILE A 134 9.85 -5.90 -1.55
CA ILE A 134 10.11 -7.15 -0.86
C ILE A 134 11.59 -7.48 -0.99
N ILE A 135 12.24 -7.77 0.13
CA ILE A 135 13.55 -8.38 0.14
C ILE A 135 13.43 -9.85 0.54
N THR A 136 14.22 -10.66 -0.14
CA THR A 136 14.33 -12.08 0.20
C THR A 136 15.47 -12.26 1.19
N LEU A 137 15.18 -12.90 2.32
CA LEU A 137 16.12 -13.25 3.37
C LEU A 137 16.40 -14.75 3.29
N GLU A 138 17.64 -15.09 3.08
CA GLU A 138 18.12 -16.49 3.11
C GLU A 138 18.83 -16.75 4.44
N TYR A 139 18.40 -17.77 5.13
CA TYR A 139 19.04 -18.24 6.35
C TYR A 139 19.03 -19.77 6.40
N TYR A 140 20.22 -20.40 6.21
CA TYR A 140 20.37 -21.83 5.94
C TYR A 140 19.46 -22.28 4.79
N ASP A 141 18.57 -23.25 5.02
CA ASP A 141 17.64 -23.80 4.03
C ASP A 141 16.27 -23.09 4.00
N GLU A 142 16.12 -22.01 4.79
CA GLU A 142 14.89 -21.24 4.86
C GLU A 142 15.00 -19.96 4.05
N CYS A 143 13.89 -19.59 3.43
CA CYS A 143 13.76 -18.39 2.63
C CYS A 143 12.52 -17.60 3.08
N TYR A 144 12.71 -16.32 3.41
CA TYR A 144 11.65 -15.44 3.89
C TYR A 144 11.53 -14.22 2.98
N SER A 145 10.30 -13.82 2.70
CA SER A 145 10.00 -12.55 2.04
C SER A 145 9.59 -11.52 3.09
N VAL A 146 10.23 -10.36 3.09
CA VAL A 146 10.00 -9.29 4.06
C VAL A 146 9.85 -7.98 3.32
N PHE A 147 8.79 -7.23 3.63
CA PHE A 147 8.64 -5.87 3.13
C PHE A 147 9.70 -4.96 3.73
N THR A 148 10.33 -4.14 2.91
CA THR A 148 11.35 -3.19 3.41
C THR A 148 10.77 -2.18 4.40
N SER A 149 9.50 -1.81 4.24
CA SER A 149 8.75 -0.95 5.17
C SER A 149 8.53 -1.56 6.56
N ASP A 150 8.55 -2.90 6.68
CA ASP A 150 8.40 -3.58 7.96
C ASP A 150 9.71 -3.66 8.75
N ILE A 151 10.83 -3.41 8.09
CA ILE A 151 12.15 -3.42 8.74
C ILE A 151 12.26 -2.19 9.63
N VAL A 152 12.52 -2.39 10.90
CA VAL A 152 12.81 -1.32 11.86
C VAL A 152 14.30 -0.98 11.84
N PHE A 153 15.14 -2.02 11.94
CA PHE A 153 16.59 -1.88 11.78
C PHE A 153 17.24 -3.23 11.46
N ILE A 154 18.46 -3.16 10.93
CA ILE A 154 19.32 -4.32 10.70
C ILE A 154 20.58 -4.13 11.56
N THR A 155 20.99 -5.15 12.29
CA THR A 155 22.14 -5.11 13.20
C THR A 155 23.00 -6.36 13.05
N ILE A 156 24.10 -6.40 13.81
CA ILE A 156 24.97 -7.59 13.92
C ILE A 156 24.77 -8.20 15.30
N GLU A 157 24.29 -9.43 15.33
CA GLU A 157 24.17 -10.25 16.51
C GLU A 157 24.91 -11.59 16.29
N GLU A 158 25.74 -12.01 17.23
CA GLU A 158 26.50 -13.27 17.16
C GLU A 158 27.24 -13.47 15.81
N ARG A 159 27.82 -12.40 15.27
CA ARG A 159 28.53 -12.35 13.97
C ARG A 159 27.64 -12.56 12.73
N LYS A 160 26.30 -12.54 12.90
CA LYS A 160 25.31 -12.62 11.81
C LYS A 160 24.53 -11.31 11.69
N ALA A 161 24.03 -11.01 10.52
CA ALA A 161 23.10 -9.92 10.40
C ALA A 161 21.71 -10.37 10.87
N ALA A 162 21.11 -9.60 11.76
CA ALA A 162 19.75 -9.75 12.26
C ALA A 162 18.89 -8.62 11.72
N ILE A 163 17.78 -8.95 11.09
CA ILE A 163 16.80 -8.03 10.54
C ILE A 163 15.61 -8.02 11.48
N ILE A 164 15.40 -6.89 12.12
CA ILE A 164 14.33 -6.67 13.08
C ILE A 164 13.19 -5.97 12.35
N THR A 165 12.04 -6.64 12.31
CA THR A 165 10.80 -6.09 11.77
C THR A 165 9.83 -5.75 12.89
N ARG A 166 8.73 -5.09 12.56
CA ARG A 166 7.66 -4.77 13.52
C ARG A 166 7.01 -6.01 14.13
N GLN A 167 7.10 -7.17 13.45
CA GLN A 167 6.45 -8.41 13.88
C GLN A 167 7.42 -9.41 14.52
N LYS A 168 8.60 -9.61 13.92
CA LYS A 168 9.56 -10.61 14.37
C LYS A 168 10.99 -10.28 13.94
N LYS A 169 11.94 -11.03 14.48
CA LYS A 169 13.35 -11.01 14.11
C LYS A 169 13.66 -12.13 13.12
N PHE A 170 14.47 -11.79 12.11
CA PHE A 170 15.05 -12.75 11.18
C PHE A 170 16.58 -12.69 11.25
N TYR A 171 17.22 -13.82 11.07
CA TYR A 171 18.65 -13.89 10.79
C TYR A 171 18.89 -14.06 9.29
N THR A 172 20.08 -13.74 8.81
CA THR A 172 20.45 -13.89 7.41
C THR A 172 21.92 -14.32 7.30
N ASN A 173 22.23 -15.11 6.27
CA ASN A 173 23.59 -15.52 5.95
C ASN A 173 24.42 -14.37 5.33
N LYS A 174 23.78 -13.26 4.94
CA LYS A 174 24.45 -12.10 4.34
C LYS A 174 24.97 -11.17 5.46
N LYS A 175 26.09 -10.47 5.19
CA LYS A 175 26.67 -9.48 6.10
C LYS A 175 25.87 -8.17 6.06
N LEU A 176 26.01 -7.34 7.10
CA LEU A 176 25.40 -6.00 7.16
C LEU A 176 25.80 -5.13 5.96
N SER A 177 27.04 -5.24 5.47
CA SER A 177 27.53 -4.52 4.29
C SER A 177 26.75 -4.87 3.00
N TYR A 178 26.30 -6.11 2.86
CA TYR A 178 25.42 -6.52 1.75
C TYR A 178 24.07 -5.79 1.82
N TRP A 179 23.48 -5.73 3.00
CA TRP A 179 22.19 -5.07 3.19
C TRP A 179 22.29 -3.55 3.01
N LYS A 180 23.40 -2.96 3.46
CA LYS A 180 23.70 -1.54 3.18
C LYS A 180 23.70 -1.25 1.69
N GLU A 181 24.39 -2.06 0.90
CA GLU A 181 24.47 -1.88 -0.56
C GLU A 181 23.10 -2.16 -1.23
N LYS A 182 22.41 -3.20 -0.80
CA LYS A 182 21.09 -3.58 -1.34
C LYS A 182 20.01 -2.54 -1.06
N LEU A 183 20.10 -1.85 0.08
CA LEU A 183 19.10 -0.88 0.54
C LEU A 183 19.52 0.59 0.34
N LYS A 184 20.64 0.85 -0.31
CA LYS A 184 21.17 2.21 -0.51
C LYS A 184 20.29 3.13 -1.33
N ASP A 185 19.48 2.56 -2.24
CA ASP A 185 18.58 3.31 -3.13
C ASP A 185 17.24 3.66 -2.46
N TYR A 186 17.09 3.28 -1.18
CA TYR A 186 15.93 3.62 -0.36
C TYR A 186 16.26 4.78 0.59
N ASP A 187 15.71 5.95 0.34
CA ASP A 187 16.00 7.20 1.08
C ASP A 187 15.65 7.12 2.58
N TYR A 188 14.84 6.13 2.98
CA TYR A 188 14.43 5.95 4.37
C TYR A 188 15.37 5.05 5.18
N PHE A 189 16.41 4.44 4.56
CA PHE A 189 17.45 3.72 5.30
C PHE A 189 18.65 4.60 5.58
N ALA A 190 19.01 4.74 6.87
CA ALA A 190 20.18 5.46 7.31
C ALA A 190 21.14 4.56 8.10
N GLN A 191 22.43 4.87 8.04
CA GLN A 191 23.44 4.18 8.84
C GLN A 191 24.02 5.12 9.91
N PRO A 192 23.38 5.26 11.08
CA PRO A 192 23.87 6.13 12.16
C PRO A 192 25.12 5.60 12.85
N HIS A 193 25.40 4.31 12.73
CA HIS A 193 26.56 3.64 13.32
C HIS A 193 27.00 2.45 12.44
N TYR A 194 28.28 2.07 12.52
CA TYR A 194 28.82 0.99 11.65
C TYR A 194 28.15 -0.38 11.83
N SER A 195 27.50 -0.63 12.97
CA SER A 195 26.81 -1.89 13.29
C SER A 195 25.29 -1.87 13.09
N TYR A 196 24.72 -0.74 12.67
CA TYR A 196 23.27 -0.57 12.47
C TYR A 196 22.93 0.06 11.12
N LEU A 197 21.87 -0.43 10.53
CA LEU A 197 21.14 0.21 9.44
C LEU A 197 19.70 0.39 9.92
N VAL A 198 19.19 1.60 9.97
CA VAL A 198 17.88 1.96 10.56
C VAL A 198 16.97 2.47 9.46
N ASN A 199 15.70 2.05 9.52
CA ASN A 199 14.63 2.54 8.65
C ASN A 199 13.93 3.75 9.29
#